data_4acbbc1428a8446630a27e4a1d6d7a3a
#
_entry.id   4acbbc1428a8446630a27e4a1d6d7a3a
#
_cell.length_a   1.000
_cell.length_b   1.000
_cell.length_c   1.000
_cell.angle_alpha   90.00
_cell.angle_beta   90.00
_cell.angle_gamma   90.00
#
_symmetry.space_group_name_H-M   'P 1'
#
loop_
_entity.id
_entity.type
_entity.pdbx_description
1 polymer ?
#
loop_
_entity_poly.entity_id
_entity_poly.type
_entity_poly.pdbx_seq_one_letter_code
_entity_poly.pdbx_strand_id
1 'polypeptide(L)'
;MFGSASWNLSRSVRALIAVGLAIIGALLVWAALARPSTPDAALAPAPNDQSVLSTSPSARKPSPERPTAGADQTNLHDQAKGLVLPESEPVAVSIPRIGVQSRLVELGLNADGAMEVPQDPAVAGWFSQGPAPGALGPAVIAGHVTWNGAPAVFHRLGTMRRGDQVIVTRKDGRTAVFTVTRVTRFSKSRFPTQAVYGQIDHAGLRLITCGGLYDSARHRYLDNVVVFARLEALRGPRG
;
A
#
# COMPACT_ATOMS: atom_id res chain seq x y z
N MET A 1 -56.12 -5.69 -23.69
CA MET A 1 -55.93 -7.11 -23.33
C MET A 1 -54.47 -7.29 -22.93
N PHE A 2 -54.19 -7.30 -21.63
CA PHE A 2 -52.84 -7.51 -21.10
C PHE A 2 -52.75 -8.93 -20.54
N GLY A 3 -51.97 -9.79 -21.19
CA GLY A 3 -51.74 -11.16 -20.76
C GLY A 3 -50.72 -11.24 -19.63
N SER A 4 -51.13 -11.67 -18.44
CA SER A 4 -50.28 -11.98 -17.30
C SER A 4 -49.52 -13.29 -17.52
N ALA A 5 -48.22 -13.24 -17.74
CA ALA A 5 -47.37 -14.43 -17.78
C ALA A 5 -47.07 -14.91 -16.34
N SER A 6 -47.73 -15.98 -15.91
CA SER A 6 -47.45 -16.67 -14.65
C SER A 6 -46.21 -17.56 -14.80
N TRP A 7 -45.15 -17.23 -14.12
CA TRP A 7 -43.93 -18.02 -14.05
C TRP A 7 -44.12 -19.19 -13.06
N ASN A 8 -44.43 -20.39 -13.58
CA ASN A 8 -44.47 -21.61 -12.79
C ASN A 8 -43.06 -22.20 -12.64
N LEU A 9 -42.37 -21.87 -11.52
CA LEU A 9 -41.15 -22.59 -11.16
C LEU A 9 -41.48 -24.04 -10.80
N SER A 10 -40.72 -24.98 -11.37
CA SER A 10 -40.86 -26.41 -11.11
C SER A 10 -40.61 -26.76 -9.63
N ARG A 11 -41.24 -27.81 -9.13
CA ARG A 11 -41.10 -28.26 -7.72
C ARG A 11 -39.65 -28.52 -7.33
N SER A 12 -38.81 -28.92 -8.26
CA SER A 12 -37.37 -29.17 -8.07
C SER A 12 -36.58 -27.88 -7.76
N VAL A 13 -36.93 -26.76 -8.38
CA VAL A 13 -36.27 -25.45 -8.13
C VAL A 13 -36.62 -24.89 -6.73
N ARG A 14 -37.87 -25.11 -6.29
CA ARG A 14 -38.32 -24.71 -4.94
C ARG A 14 -37.64 -25.54 -3.84
N ALA A 15 -37.33 -26.79 -4.06
CA ALA A 15 -36.60 -27.65 -3.12
C ALA A 15 -35.14 -27.23 -2.96
N LEU A 16 -34.48 -26.83 -4.04
CA LEU A 16 -33.08 -26.36 -4.01
C LEU A 16 -32.91 -25.02 -3.27
N ILE A 17 -33.89 -24.12 -3.37
CA ILE A 17 -33.85 -22.83 -2.64
C ILE A 17 -34.06 -23.05 -1.13
N ALA A 18 -34.95 -24.00 -0.75
CA ALA A 18 -35.18 -24.30 0.69
C ALA A 18 -33.96 -24.95 1.37
N VAL A 19 -33.20 -25.80 0.67
CA VAL A 19 -31.99 -26.45 1.18
C VAL A 19 -30.84 -25.41 1.33
N GLY A 20 -30.72 -24.48 0.39
CA GLY A 20 -29.70 -23.43 0.44
C GLY A 20 -29.85 -22.51 1.63
N LEU A 21 -31.09 -22.14 1.99
CA LEU A 21 -31.35 -21.26 3.15
C LEU A 21 -31.12 -21.94 4.50
N ALA A 22 -31.33 -23.26 4.61
CA ALA A 22 -31.08 -24.02 5.84
C ALA A 22 -29.58 -24.15 6.17
N ILE A 23 -28.71 -24.26 5.14
CA ILE A 23 -27.24 -24.36 5.31
C ILE A 23 -26.65 -23.02 5.77
N ILE A 24 -27.15 -21.89 5.28
CA ILE A 24 -26.67 -20.55 5.67
C ILE A 24 -27.04 -20.27 7.16
N GLY A 25 -28.22 -20.71 7.61
CA GLY A 25 -28.62 -20.56 9.02
C GLY A 25 -27.77 -21.36 10.01
N ALA A 26 -27.31 -22.55 9.64
CA ALA A 26 -26.48 -23.40 10.51
C ALA A 26 -25.04 -22.87 10.67
N LEU A 27 -24.47 -22.22 9.65
CA LEU A 27 -23.12 -21.65 9.68
C LEU A 27 -23.04 -20.38 10.55
N LEU A 28 -24.11 -19.59 10.65
CA LEU A 28 -24.15 -18.39 11.49
C LEU A 28 -24.26 -18.69 12.98
N VAL A 29 -24.87 -19.81 13.37
CA VAL A 29 -24.99 -20.23 14.78
C VAL A 29 -23.66 -20.80 15.31
N TRP A 30 -22.86 -21.44 14.47
CA TRP A 30 -21.59 -22.02 14.89
C TRP A 30 -20.50 -20.97 15.13
N ALA A 31 -20.51 -19.83 14.41
CA ALA A 31 -19.57 -18.73 14.59
C ALA A 31 -19.79 -17.94 15.90
N ALA A 32 -20.97 -18.03 16.52
CA ALA A 32 -21.29 -17.33 17.76
C ALA A 32 -20.81 -18.06 19.04
N LEU A 33 -20.40 -19.34 18.94
CA LEU A 33 -20.02 -20.17 20.08
C LEU A 33 -18.50 -20.35 20.26
N ALA A 34 -17.68 -19.91 19.33
CA ALA A 34 -16.22 -19.99 19.39
C ALA A 34 -15.59 -18.67 19.83
N ARG A 35 -15.62 -18.36 21.13
CA ARG A 35 -14.80 -17.30 21.72
C ARG A 35 -13.48 -17.89 22.20
N PRO A 36 -12.30 -17.46 21.68
CA PRO A 36 -11.03 -17.80 22.31
C PRO A 36 -10.84 -16.98 23.58
N SER A 37 -10.56 -17.67 24.68
CA SER A 37 -10.16 -17.10 25.97
C SER A 37 -8.77 -16.49 25.86
N THR A 38 -8.60 -15.23 26.24
CA THR A 38 -7.30 -14.58 26.39
C THR A 38 -6.64 -15.05 27.70
N PRO A 39 -5.36 -15.42 27.72
CA PRO A 39 -4.63 -15.63 28.95
C PRO A 39 -4.21 -14.29 29.56
N ASP A 40 -4.50 -14.17 30.84
CA ASP A 40 -4.10 -13.11 31.76
C ASP A 40 -2.56 -13.05 31.85
N ALA A 41 -1.96 -11.91 31.54
CA ALA A 41 -0.54 -11.69 31.73
C ALA A 41 -0.33 -10.93 33.04
N ALA A 42 0.14 -11.67 34.05
CA ALA A 42 0.52 -11.17 35.36
C ALA A 42 1.65 -10.13 35.29
N LEU A 43 1.46 -9.04 36.04
CA LEU A 43 2.49 -8.04 36.34
C LEU A 43 3.61 -8.67 37.18
N ALA A 44 4.85 -8.45 36.80
CA ALA A 44 6.02 -8.60 37.65
C ALA A 44 6.59 -7.22 38.02
N PRO A 45 7.01 -7.00 39.29
CA PRO A 45 7.45 -5.71 39.78
C PRO A 45 8.90 -5.42 39.47
N ALA A 46 9.21 -4.12 39.30
CA ALA A 46 10.54 -3.58 39.17
C ALA A 46 11.34 -3.62 40.50
N PRO A 47 12.64 -3.84 40.49
CA PRO A 47 13.47 -3.57 41.66
C PRO A 47 13.94 -2.12 41.71
N ASN A 48 13.65 -1.46 42.84
CA ASN A 48 14.32 -0.28 43.35
C ASN A 48 15.75 -0.65 43.74
N ASP A 49 16.70 0.18 43.40
CA ASP A 49 17.86 0.34 44.25
C ASP A 49 18.33 1.81 44.27
N GLN A 50 18.29 2.38 45.47
CA GLN A 50 18.81 3.67 45.85
C GLN A 50 20.17 3.43 46.48
N SER A 51 21.07 4.38 46.27
CA SER A 51 22.19 4.77 47.19
C SER A 51 23.40 5.17 46.36
N VAL A 52 24.15 6.17 46.63
CA VAL A 52 24.28 7.25 47.63
C VAL A 52 25.28 8.25 47.09
N LEU A 53 25.04 9.53 47.40
CA LEU A 53 25.88 10.60 47.92
C LEU A 53 27.31 10.89 47.42
N SER A 54 27.44 12.18 47.08
CA SER A 54 28.52 13.13 47.45
C SER A 54 29.76 13.18 46.58
N THR A 55 30.07 14.28 45.97
CA THR A 55 30.63 15.50 46.53
C THR A 55 30.87 16.54 45.44
N SER A 56 30.54 17.81 45.72
CA SER A 56 31.06 19.04 45.08
C SER A 56 32.25 19.52 45.90
N PRO A 57 33.05 20.56 45.52
CA PRO A 57 33.04 21.49 44.38
C PRO A 57 34.41 21.72 43.77
N SER A 58 34.51 22.32 42.58
CA SER A 58 35.59 23.27 42.34
C SER A 58 35.28 24.25 41.20
N ALA A 59 35.30 25.48 41.54
CA ALA A 59 35.14 26.65 40.67
C ALA A 59 36.29 26.82 39.70
N ARG A 60 36.00 27.16 38.44
CA ARG A 60 36.93 27.91 37.60
C ARG A 60 36.18 28.84 36.65
N LYS A 61 36.53 30.13 36.74
CA LYS A 61 36.03 31.32 36.11
C LYS A 61 36.42 31.40 34.61
N PRO A 62 35.83 32.30 33.81
CA PRO A 62 35.47 32.17 32.41
C PRO A 62 36.58 32.58 31.44
N SER A 63 36.47 32.10 30.22
CA SER A 63 37.20 32.64 29.06
C SER A 63 36.34 32.46 27.78
N PRO A 64 36.62 33.18 26.70
CA PRO A 64 35.68 34.07 26.07
C PRO A 64 34.88 33.45 24.89
N GLU A 65 33.89 34.20 24.51
CA GLU A 65 33.01 34.03 23.37
C GLU A 65 33.65 33.43 22.12
N ARG A 66 32.98 32.38 21.61
CA ARG A 66 33.15 31.92 20.24
C ARG A 66 31.82 32.13 19.49
N PRO A 67 31.86 32.59 18.22
CA PRO A 67 30.69 33.00 17.46
C PRO A 67 29.72 31.87 17.18
N THR A 68 28.48 32.20 17.28
CA THR A 68 27.27 31.51 16.82
C THR A 68 27.48 30.67 15.57
N ALA A 69 27.46 29.35 15.75
CA ALA A 69 27.21 28.38 14.69
C ALA A 69 25.84 27.79 14.94
N GLY A 70 24.78 28.57 14.70
CA GLY A 70 23.39 28.16 14.86
C GLY A 70 22.64 27.89 13.55
N ALA A 71 23.36 27.82 12.42
CA ALA A 71 22.69 27.72 11.10
C ALA A 71 22.86 26.38 10.39
N ASP A 72 23.57 25.39 10.94
CA ASP A 72 23.94 24.20 10.15
C ASP A 72 23.29 22.90 10.60
N GLN A 73 22.60 22.85 11.73
CA GLN A 73 21.98 21.63 12.20
C GLN A 73 20.59 21.39 11.61
N THR A 74 19.89 22.41 11.15
CA THR A 74 18.58 22.30 10.50
C THR A 74 18.71 21.68 9.11
N ASN A 75 19.78 22.02 8.38
CA ASN A 75 20.03 21.50 7.04
C ASN A 75 20.44 20.01 7.01
N LEU A 76 21.14 19.54 8.04
CA LEU A 76 21.54 18.13 8.14
C LEU A 76 20.36 17.21 8.47
N HIS A 77 19.36 17.69 9.20
CA HIS A 77 18.16 16.93 9.52
C HIS A 77 17.20 16.82 8.33
N ASP A 78 17.11 17.86 7.50
CA ASP A 78 16.31 17.86 6.26
C ASP A 78 16.97 17.01 5.15
N GLN A 79 18.30 16.96 5.08
CA GLN A 79 19.01 16.09 4.14
C GLN A 79 18.85 14.61 4.49
N ALA A 80 18.65 14.25 5.76
CA ALA A 80 18.42 12.88 6.20
C ALA A 80 17.01 12.36 5.84
N LYS A 81 16.00 13.24 5.71
CA LYS A 81 14.61 12.86 5.33
C LYS A 81 14.43 12.56 3.84
N GLY A 82 15.40 12.94 3.01
CA GLY A 82 15.31 12.76 1.56
C GLY A 82 14.34 13.75 0.89
N LEU A 83 14.25 13.66 -0.44
CA LEU A 83 13.39 14.53 -1.25
C LEU A 83 11.92 14.22 -0.96
N VAL A 84 11.12 15.22 -0.58
CA VAL A 84 9.67 15.17 -0.38
C VAL A 84 9.04 16.33 -1.14
N LEU A 85 7.95 16.06 -1.83
CA LEU A 85 7.22 17.04 -2.63
C LEU A 85 5.88 17.39 -1.96
N PRO A 86 5.32 18.58 -2.21
CA PRO A 86 3.95 18.87 -1.86
C PRO A 86 2.98 17.87 -2.52
N GLU A 87 1.79 17.71 -1.96
CA GLU A 87 0.73 16.90 -2.57
C GLU A 87 0.39 17.42 -3.98
N SER A 88 0.27 16.52 -4.92
CA SER A 88 -0.26 16.76 -6.27
C SER A 88 -0.66 15.44 -6.90
N GLU A 89 -1.85 15.37 -7.44
CA GLU A 89 -2.41 14.20 -8.10
C GLU A 89 -1.49 13.70 -9.24
N PRO A 90 -1.26 12.40 -9.36
CA PRO A 90 -0.57 11.84 -10.51
C PRO A 90 -1.51 11.74 -11.71
N VAL A 91 -0.98 12.00 -12.91
CA VAL A 91 -1.76 11.89 -14.15
C VAL A 91 -1.31 10.73 -15.04
N ALA A 92 -0.03 10.33 -14.94
CA ALA A 92 0.50 9.22 -15.73
C ALA A 92 1.69 8.55 -15.06
N VAL A 93 1.91 7.26 -15.38
CA VAL A 93 3.08 6.48 -14.98
C VAL A 93 3.79 5.92 -16.22
N SER A 94 5.11 5.99 -16.22
CA SER A 94 5.98 5.36 -17.21
C SER A 94 7.02 4.48 -16.52
N ILE A 95 7.20 3.25 -17.01
CA ILE A 95 8.16 2.27 -16.49
C ILE A 95 8.94 1.71 -17.68
N PRO A 96 10.05 2.37 -18.10
CA PRO A 96 10.77 2.03 -19.32
C PRO A 96 11.23 0.58 -19.38
N ARG A 97 11.69 0.02 -18.25
CA ARG A 97 12.19 -1.36 -18.14
C ARG A 97 11.22 -2.41 -18.66
N ILE A 98 9.92 -2.19 -18.47
CA ILE A 98 8.88 -3.15 -18.84
C ILE A 98 7.93 -2.61 -19.93
N GLY A 99 8.24 -1.43 -20.49
CA GLY A 99 7.49 -0.82 -21.60
C GLY A 99 6.11 -0.27 -21.19
N VAL A 100 5.88 0.03 -19.92
CA VAL A 100 4.61 0.59 -19.45
C VAL A 100 4.58 2.10 -19.68
N GLN A 101 3.52 2.56 -20.31
CA GLN A 101 3.08 3.96 -20.36
C GLN A 101 1.57 3.97 -20.15
N SER A 102 1.10 4.52 -19.05
CA SER A 102 -0.30 4.53 -18.69
C SER A 102 -0.71 5.88 -18.12
N ARG A 103 -1.87 6.38 -18.52
CA ARG A 103 -2.58 7.35 -17.70
C ARG A 103 -2.93 6.71 -16.36
N LEU A 104 -3.20 7.52 -15.33
CA LEU A 104 -3.64 7.04 -14.04
C LEU A 104 -5.10 7.44 -13.82
N VAL A 105 -5.90 6.50 -13.33
CA VAL A 105 -7.24 6.74 -12.79
C VAL A 105 -7.17 6.73 -11.27
N GLU A 106 -8.12 7.37 -10.61
CA GLU A 106 -8.26 7.27 -9.16
C GLU A 106 -8.85 5.93 -8.76
N LEU A 107 -8.38 5.38 -7.64
CA LEU A 107 -8.88 4.18 -6.99
C LEU A 107 -9.25 4.52 -5.55
N GLY A 108 -10.46 4.15 -5.16
CA GLY A 108 -10.96 4.22 -3.80
C GLY A 108 -10.91 2.87 -3.09
N LEU A 109 -11.86 2.67 -2.17
CA LEU A 109 -12.13 1.41 -1.50
C LEU A 109 -13.51 0.90 -1.90
N ASN A 110 -13.59 -0.40 -2.12
CA ASN A 110 -14.86 -1.12 -2.26
C ASN A 110 -15.62 -1.15 -0.91
N ALA A 111 -16.88 -1.58 -0.94
CA ALA A 111 -17.71 -1.70 0.25
C ALA A 111 -17.15 -2.69 1.30
N ASP A 112 -16.32 -3.65 0.90
CA ASP A 112 -15.64 -4.61 1.77
C ASP A 112 -14.29 -4.08 2.32
N GLY A 113 -13.93 -2.82 2.01
CA GLY A 113 -12.68 -2.19 2.43
C GLY A 113 -11.45 -2.59 1.61
N ALA A 114 -11.59 -3.40 0.56
CA ALA A 114 -10.51 -3.68 -0.36
C ALA A 114 -10.28 -2.51 -1.32
N MET A 115 -9.03 -2.28 -1.71
CA MET A 115 -8.72 -1.27 -2.73
C MET A 115 -9.36 -1.66 -4.08
N GLU A 116 -9.98 -0.70 -4.72
CA GLU A 116 -10.49 -0.84 -6.08
C GLU A 116 -9.38 -1.20 -7.07
N VAL A 117 -9.77 -1.75 -8.21
CA VAL A 117 -8.86 -2.01 -9.34
C VAL A 117 -9.37 -1.27 -10.58
N PRO A 118 -8.49 -0.85 -11.51
CA PRO A 118 -8.92 -0.20 -12.73
C PRO A 118 -9.89 -1.10 -13.51
N GLN A 119 -10.96 -0.53 -14.07
CA GLN A 119 -11.90 -1.26 -14.91
C GLN A 119 -11.29 -1.59 -16.28
N ASP A 120 -10.45 -0.69 -16.81
CA ASP A 120 -9.71 -0.88 -18.04
C ASP A 120 -8.37 -1.59 -17.74
N PRO A 121 -8.14 -2.83 -18.24
CA PRO A 121 -6.92 -3.58 -17.96
C PRO A 121 -5.64 -2.96 -18.56
N ALA A 122 -5.76 -2.06 -19.51
CA ALA A 122 -4.63 -1.33 -20.10
C ALA A 122 -4.20 -0.13 -19.26
N VAL A 123 -4.95 0.22 -18.21
CA VAL A 123 -4.75 1.42 -17.39
C VAL A 123 -4.34 1.03 -15.98
N ALA A 124 -3.42 1.79 -15.39
CA ALA A 124 -3.10 1.73 -13.97
C ALA A 124 -3.92 2.76 -13.18
N GLY A 125 -4.08 2.53 -11.87
CA GLY A 125 -4.79 3.46 -11.01
C GLY A 125 -3.99 3.79 -9.75
N TRP A 126 -4.16 5.00 -9.26
CA TRP A 126 -3.58 5.51 -8.02
C TRP A 126 -4.60 5.48 -6.89
N PHE A 127 -4.21 4.94 -5.73
CA PHE A 127 -5.02 4.93 -4.52
C PHE A 127 -5.08 6.35 -3.91
N SER A 128 -6.20 7.06 -4.13
CA SER A 128 -6.35 8.48 -3.84
C SER A 128 -6.50 8.79 -2.33
N GLN A 129 -6.82 7.79 -1.49
CA GLN A 129 -6.88 7.95 -0.03
C GLN A 129 -5.49 7.84 0.64
N GLY A 130 -4.44 7.54 -0.13
CA GLY A 130 -3.05 7.55 0.31
C GLY A 130 -2.29 8.76 -0.19
N PRO A 131 -1.00 8.92 0.20
CA PRO A 131 -0.15 10.01 -0.26
C PRO A 131 -0.06 10.07 -1.79
N ALA A 132 0.03 11.27 -2.36
CA ALA A 132 0.34 11.43 -3.76
C ALA A 132 1.80 11.06 -4.06
N PRO A 133 2.12 10.54 -5.28
CA PRO A 133 3.48 10.20 -5.65
C PRO A 133 4.44 11.39 -5.52
N GLY A 134 5.42 11.25 -4.63
CA GLY A 134 6.39 12.27 -4.27
C GLY A 134 6.15 12.94 -2.91
N ALA A 135 4.94 12.89 -2.37
CA ALA A 135 4.66 13.33 -1.00
C ALA A 135 5.21 12.35 0.04
N LEU A 136 5.26 12.78 1.29
CA LEU A 136 5.71 11.94 2.41
C LEU A 136 4.78 10.74 2.59
N GLY A 137 5.34 9.54 2.65
CA GLY A 137 4.58 8.30 2.82
C GLY A 137 4.57 7.42 1.57
N PRO A 138 3.87 6.26 1.60
CA PRO A 138 3.83 5.30 0.52
C PRO A 138 2.68 5.59 -0.45
N ALA A 139 2.94 6.24 -1.57
CA ALA A 139 1.98 6.31 -2.67
C ALA A 139 1.77 4.92 -3.29
N VAL A 140 0.53 4.57 -3.65
CA VAL A 140 0.20 3.24 -4.18
C VAL A 140 -0.41 3.36 -5.57
N ILE A 141 0.13 2.60 -6.53
CA ILE A 141 -0.41 2.47 -7.88
C ILE A 141 -0.65 0.99 -8.15
N ALA A 142 -1.86 0.64 -8.56
CA ALA A 142 -2.24 -0.73 -8.85
C ALA A 142 -2.66 -0.91 -10.32
N GLY A 143 -2.53 -2.13 -10.82
CA GLY A 143 -2.95 -2.49 -12.17
C GLY A 143 -3.03 -4.00 -12.35
N HIS A 144 -3.75 -4.45 -13.37
CA HIS A 144 -3.93 -5.85 -13.67
C HIS A 144 -2.65 -6.52 -14.20
N VAL A 145 -2.44 -7.78 -13.83
CA VAL A 145 -1.41 -8.65 -14.43
C VAL A 145 -1.91 -9.28 -15.72
N THR A 146 -3.15 -9.78 -15.72
CA THR A 146 -3.85 -10.32 -16.90
C THR A 146 -5.32 -9.94 -16.85
N TRP A 147 -5.97 -9.96 -18.00
CA TRP A 147 -7.42 -9.78 -18.14
C TRP A 147 -7.94 -10.72 -19.22
N ASN A 148 -8.90 -11.55 -18.89
CA ASN A 148 -9.45 -12.58 -19.79
C ASN A 148 -8.34 -13.42 -20.47
N GLY A 149 -7.29 -13.78 -19.72
CA GLY A 149 -6.14 -14.55 -20.21
C GLY A 149 -5.09 -13.75 -20.97
N ALA A 150 -5.36 -12.50 -21.37
CA ALA A 150 -4.40 -11.64 -22.06
C ALA A 150 -3.54 -10.83 -21.07
N PRO A 151 -2.30 -10.45 -21.46
CA PRO A 151 -1.45 -9.54 -20.69
C PRO A 151 -2.12 -8.18 -20.45
N ALA A 152 -2.06 -7.65 -19.22
CA ALA A 152 -2.58 -6.35 -18.84
C ALA A 152 -1.43 -5.38 -18.50
N VAL A 153 -1.76 -4.15 -18.05
CA VAL A 153 -0.80 -3.05 -17.85
C VAL A 153 0.41 -3.43 -17.01
N PHE A 154 0.24 -4.24 -15.97
CA PHE A 154 1.32 -4.68 -15.07
C PHE A 154 1.74 -6.15 -15.26
N HIS A 155 1.49 -6.72 -16.45
CA HIS A 155 1.84 -8.11 -16.76
C HIS A 155 3.30 -8.44 -16.44
N ARG A 156 4.24 -7.54 -16.72
CA ARG A 156 5.67 -7.74 -16.51
C ARG A 156 6.22 -7.14 -15.22
N LEU A 157 5.35 -6.65 -14.30
CA LEU A 157 5.78 -5.96 -13.08
C LEU A 157 6.76 -6.81 -12.23
N GLY A 158 6.53 -8.12 -12.15
CA GLY A 158 7.39 -9.05 -11.42
C GLY A 158 8.80 -9.22 -12.00
N THR A 159 9.08 -8.72 -13.20
CA THR A 159 10.42 -8.77 -13.84
C THR A 159 11.28 -7.56 -13.53
N MET A 160 10.74 -6.56 -12.85
CA MET A 160 11.51 -5.39 -12.42
C MET A 160 12.59 -5.77 -11.41
N ARG A 161 13.61 -4.94 -11.32
CA ARG A 161 14.78 -5.16 -10.47
C ARG A 161 15.13 -3.89 -9.70
N ARG A 162 15.89 -4.05 -8.63
CA ARG A 162 16.52 -2.92 -7.93
C ARG A 162 17.30 -2.05 -8.92
N GLY A 163 17.13 -0.73 -8.83
CA GLY A 163 17.74 0.25 -9.73
C GLY A 163 16.88 0.64 -10.95
N ASP A 164 15.82 -0.12 -11.27
CA ASP A 164 14.90 0.27 -12.34
C ASP A 164 14.15 1.55 -11.95
N GLN A 165 13.78 2.36 -12.96
CA GLN A 165 13.08 3.62 -12.72
C GLN A 165 11.58 3.49 -12.95
N VAL A 166 10.83 4.22 -12.11
CA VAL A 166 9.41 4.51 -12.27
C VAL A 166 9.23 6.02 -12.32
N ILE A 167 8.61 6.51 -13.37
CA ILE A 167 8.46 7.94 -13.67
C ILE A 167 6.98 8.28 -13.56
N VAL A 168 6.62 9.18 -12.63
CA VAL A 168 5.24 9.62 -12.44
C VAL A 168 5.11 11.08 -12.81
N THR A 169 4.28 11.36 -13.83
CA THR A 169 3.87 12.73 -14.17
C THR A 169 2.76 13.17 -13.26
N ARG A 170 2.84 14.39 -12.72
CA ARG A 170 1.93 14.97 -11.75
C ARG A 170 1.16 16.13 -12.36
N LYS A 171 0.02 16.46 -11.78
CA LYS A 171 -0.88 17.54 -12.24
C LYS A 171 -0.24 18.93 -12.13
N ASP A 172 0.72 19.10 -11.19
CA ASP A 172 1.52 20.32 -11.06
C ASP A 172 2.57 20.53 -12.18
N GLY A 173 2.56 19.67 -13.22
CA GLY A 173 3.50 19.69 -14.33
C GLY A 173 4.87 19.07 -14.03
N ARG A 174 5.14 18.72 -12.78
CA ARG A 174 6.40 18.11 -12.37
C ARG A 174 6.39 16.60 -12.60
N THR A 175 7.58 16.03 -12.72
CA THR A 175 7.78 14.58 -12.88
C THR A 175 8.60 14.02 -11.73
N ALA A 176 8.00 13.15 -10.94
CA ALA A 176 8.66 12.42 -9.85
C ALA A 176 9.32 11.16 -10.41
N VAL A 177 10.62 10.99 -10.17
CA VAL A 177 11.41 9.82 -10.59
C VAL A 177 11.73 8.98 -9.36
N PHE A 178 11.24 7.75 -9.35
CA PHE A 178 11.48 6.79 -8.29
C PHE A 178 12.43 5.70 -8.77
N THR A 179 13.32 5.25 -7.87
CA THR A 179 14.20 4.10 -8.10
C THR A 179 13.71 2.91 -7.29
N VAL A 180 13.58 1.77 -7.95
CA VAL A 180 13.17 0.51 -7.33
C VAL A 180 14.21 0.06 -6.32
N THR A 181 13.77 -0.19 -5.11
CA THR A 181 14.61 -0.69 -4.01
C THR A 181 14.43 -2.20 -3.79
N ARG A 182 13.23 -2.73 -4.08
CA ARG A 182 12.89 -4.14 -3.85
C ARG A 182 11.67 -4.54 -4.68
N VAL A 183 11.66 -5.78 -5.14
CA VAL A 183 10.49 -6.46 -5.73
C VAL A 183 10.20 -7.70 -4.89
N THR A 184 8.98 -7.87 -4.44
CA THR A 184 8.61 -8.99 -3.55
C THR A 184 7.24 -9.54 -3.93
N ARG A 185 7.10 -10.84 -3.85
CA ARG A 185 5.81 -11.53 -3.96
C ARG A 185 5.31 -11.89 -2.57
N PHE A 186 4.05 -11.59 -2.30
CA PHE A 186 3.38 -11.91 -1.03
C PHE A 186 2.12 -12.71 -1.30
N SER A 187 1.90 -13.76 -0.52
CA SER A 187 0.62 -14.47 -0.53
C SER A 187 -0.50 -13.53 -0.09
N LYS A 188 -1.65 -13.57 -0.78
CA LYS A 188 -2.83 -12.78 -0.42
C LYS A 188 -3.37 -13.14 0.96
N SER A 189 -3.22 -14.40 1.39
CA SER A 189 -3.65 -14.85 2.72
C SER A 189 -2.78 -14.35 3.88
N ARG A 190 -1.56 -13.86 3.59
CA ARG A 190 -0.60 -13.30 4.57
C ARG A 190 0.01 -12.02 4.03
N PHE A 191 -0.84 -11.17 3.49
CA PHE A 191 -0.38 -9.91 2.90
C PHE A 191 0.08 -8.94 4.00
N PRO A 192 1.31 -8.41 3.92
CA PRO A 192 1.87 -7.56 4.97
C PRO A 192 1.37 -6.11 4.82
N THR A 193 0.11 -5.87 5.17
CA THR A 193 -0.58 -4.57 5.00
C THR A 193 0.22 -3.41 5.56
N GLN A 194 0.77 -3.55 6.79
CA GLN A 194 1.56 -2.49 7.42
C GLN A 194 2.87 -2.17 6.67
N ALA A 195 3.54 -3.18 6.10
CA ALA A 195 4.77 -2.96 5.34
C ALA A 195 4.52 -2.30 3.97
N VAL A 196 3.31 -2.46 3.42
CA VAL A 196 2.93 -1.92 2.11
C VAL A 196 2.28 -0.55 2.23
N TYR A 197 1.31 -0.38 3.13
CA TYR A 197 0.49 0.83 3.27
C TYR A 197 0.82 1.67 4.51
N GLY A 198 1.57 1.11 5.48
CA GLY A 198 1.92 1.81 6.72
C GLY A 198 2.83 3.01 6.47
N GLN A 199 2.83 3.95 7.40
CA GLN A 199 3.62 5.18 7.32
C GLN A 199 5.12 4.88 7.21
N ILE A 200 5.81 5.68 6.43
CA ILE A 200 7.27 5.68 6.25
C ILE A 200 7.78 7.13 6.31
N ASP A 201 9.08 7.30 6.55
CA ASP A 201 9.75 8.58 6.77
C ASP A 201 10.26 9.27 5.49
N HIS A 202 9.85 8.79 4.32
CA HIS A 202 10.30 9.30 3.02
C HIS A 202 9.18 9.20 1.97
N ALA A 203 9.37 9.84 0.83
CA ALA A 203 8.49 9.69 -0.33
C ALA A 203 8.73 8.32 -0.99
N GLY A 204 7.84 7.38 -0.73
CA GLY A 204 7.86 6.03 -1.26
C GLY A 204 6.82 5.81 -2.35
N LEU A 205 7.06 4.80 -3.20
CA LEU A 205 6.10 4.33 -4.17
C LEU A 205 5.94 2.81 -4.05
N ARG A 206 4.71 2.35 -4.19
CA ARG A 206 4.33 0.94 -4.28
C ARG A 206 3.61 0.70 -5.59
N LEU A 207 4.15 -0.19 -6.44
CA LEU A 207 3.38 -0.69 -7.58
C LEU A 207 2.87 -2.08 -7.23
N ILE A 208 1.59 -2.34 -7.44
CA ILE A 208 0.94 -3.58 -7.00
C ILE A 208 0.19 -4.22 -8.16
N THR A 209 0.37 -5.53 -8.32
CA THR A 209 -0.42 -6.36 -9.22
C THR A 209 -0.63 -7.75 -8.64
N CYS A 210 -1.59 -8.49 -9.15
CA CYS A 210 -1.75 -9.90 -8.85
C CYS A 210 -0.56 -10.72 -9.39
N GLY A 211 -0.30 -11.90 -8.83
CA GLY A 211 0.78 -12.77 -9.28
C GLY A 211 0.76 -14.15 -8.65
N GLY A 212 1.81 -14.95 -8.88
CA GLY A 212 1.90 -16.31 -8.41
C GLY A 212 1.05 -17.29 -9.22
N LEU A 213 0.63 -18.38 -8.57
CA LEU A 213 -0.22 -19.38 -9.18
C LEU A 213 -1.63 -18.84 -9.39
N TYR A 214 -2.22 -19.19 -10.55
CA TYR A 214 -3.61 -18.91 -10.85
C TYR A 214 -4.49 -20.07 -10.37
N ASP A 215 -5.40 -19.80 -9.46
CA ASP A 215 -6.42 -20.73 -9.00
C ASP A 215 -7.60 -20.65 -9.98
N SER A 216 -7.69 -21.63 -10.87
CA SER A 216 -8.74 -21.68 -11.89
C SER A 216 -10.13 -21.93 -11.31
N ALA A 217 -10.23 -22.61 -10.16
CA ALA A 217 -11.52 -22.86 -9.49
C ALA A 217 -12.11 -21.60 -8.86
N ARG A 218 -11.24 -20.68 -8.41
CA ARG A 218 -11.64 -19.40 -7.80
C ARG A 218 -11.41 -18.20 -8.72
N HIS A 219 -10.95 -18.41 -9.94
CA HIS A 219 -10.65 -17.38 -10.93
C HIS A 219 -9.75 -16.23 -10.39
N ARG A 220 -8.70 -16.57 -9.62
CA ARG A 220 -7.84 -15.59 -9.00
C ARG A 220 -6.38 -16.03 -8.86
N TYR A 221 -5.47 -15.07 -8.89
CA TYR A 221 -4.09 -15.29 -8.47
C TYR A 221 -3.99 -15.40 -6.95
N LEU A 222 -3.10 -16.26 -6.45
CA LEU A 222 -2.92 -16.51 -5.02
C LEU A 222 -2.03 -15.47 -4.33
N ASP A 223 -1.21 -14.76 -5.11
CA ASP A 223 -0.25 -13.78 -4.59
C ASP A 223 -0.51 -12.37 -5.15
N ASN A 224 0.16 -11.40 -4.54
CA ASN A 224 0.42 -10.08 -5.10
C ASN A 224 1.92 -9.89 -5.32
N VAL A 225 2.31 -9.24 -6.40
CA VAL A 225 3.65 -8.70 -6.61
C VAL A 225 3.64 -7.23 -6.19
N VAL A 226 4.58 -6.85 -5.34
CA VAL A 226 4.76 -5.48 -4.87
C VAL A 226 6.18 -5.01 -5.22
N VAL A 227 6.26 -3.93 -5.99
CA VAL A 227 7.50 -3.19 -6.24
C VAL A 227 7.56 -2.04 -5.24
N PHE A 228 8.65 -1.96 -4.50
CA PHE A 228 8.95 -0.87 -3.59
C PHE A 228 9.96 0.05 -4.28
N ALA A 229 9.67 1.35 -4.30
CA ALA A 229 10.57 2.35 -4.84
C ALA A 229 10.62 3.58 -3.94
N ARG A 230 11.70 4.36 -4.05
CA ARG A 230 11.93 5.60 -3.31
C ARG A 230 12.12 6.75 -4.29
N LEU A 231 11.61 7.93 -3.95
CA LEU A 231 11.83 9.14 -4.74
C LEU A 231 13.33 9.47 -4.76
N GLU A 232 13.88 9.65 -5.95
CA GLU A 232 15.28 9.97 -6.17
C GLU A 232 15.47 11.35 -6.78
N ALA A 233 14.60 11.73 -7.72
CA ALA A 233 14.73 12.98 -8.42
C ALA A 233 13.38 13.60 -8.78
N LEU A 234 13.39 14.93 -8.90
CA LEU A 234 12.31 15.73 -9.46
C LEU A 234 12.80 16.34 -10.78
N ARG A 235 11.98 16.22 -11.80
CA ARG A 235 12.19 16.95 -13.07
C ARG A 235 11.12 18.04 -13.18
N GLY A 236 11.53 19.23 -13.58
CA GLY A 236 10.64 20.34 -13.87
C GLY A 236 9.67 20.03 -15.03
N PRO A 237 8.70 20.91 -15.29
CA PRO A 237 7.84 20.80 -16.47
C PRO A 237 8.72 20.65 -17.71
N ARG A 238 8.31 19.77 -18.63
CA ARG A 238 8.91 19.77 -19.97
C ARG A 238 8.45 21.06 -20.64
N GLY A 239 9.41 21.95 -20.94
CA GLY A 239 9.17 23.10 -21.79
C GLY A 239 8.80 22.69 -23.21
#